data_cb3eecaa496312aff9372e96f5bdd5e9
#
_entry.id   cb3eecaa496312aff9372e96f5bdd5e9
#
_cell.length_a   1.000
_cell.length_b   1.000
_cell.length_c   1.000
_cell.angle_alpha   90.00
_cell.angle_beta   90.00
_cell.angle_gamma   90.00
#
_symmetry.space_group_name_H-M   'P 1'
#
loop_
_entity.id
_entity.type
_entity.pdbx_description
1 polymer ?
#
loop_
_entity_poly.entity_id
_entity_poly.type
_entity_poly.pdbx_seq_one_letter_code
_entity_poly.pdbx_strand_id
1 'polypeptide(L)'
;MFNWALEDRRLKIKAIVMDMDGTITRFNLDFVEARRRVLRDVEQMNLRTLDMTEQMSTYLLLKRLKENIDADKFDGIRKKFYGYVQEMEVRAAQDATLYPGALETLNLLRGWRLKIGIVTNNSRVGTELTLKRLRLDNFFDAVVTRDDCDEMKPDAGPVRKVLESLDIRPEDAILVGDSIIDIMAAKAAGLPSAGVPTGPFSGERLLQTEPDYLLNSVNDLPRLIEYLGTSMQ
;
A
#
# COMPACT_ATOMS: atom_id res chain seq x y z
N MET A 1 -11.63 23.39 -4.58
CA MET A 1 -10.90 24.68 -4.55
C MET A 1 -9.61 24.40 -3.81
N PHE A 2 -8.51 24.26 -4.55
CA PHE A 2 -7.22 23.85 -3.98
C PHE A 2 -6.59 25.03 -3.23
N ASN A 3 -6.22 24.80 -1.96
CA ASN A 3 -5.56 25.81 -1.16
C ASN A 3 -4.03 25.76 -1.45
N TRP A 4 -3.53 26.75 -2.22
CA TRP A 4 -2.15 26.81 -2.76
C TRP A 4 -1.18 27.63 -1.90
N ALA A 5 -1.43 27.73 -0.60
CA ALA A 5 -0.54 28.47 0.30
C ALA A 5 0.50 27.55 0.95
N LEU A 6 1.44 27.03 0.16
CA LEU A 6 2.69 26.49 0.64
C LEU A 6 3.86 27.15 -0.09
N GLU A 7 4.72 27.71 0.71
CA GLU A 7 5.93 28.43 0.35
C GLU A 7 6.79 27.71 -0.72
N ASP A 8 7.43 28.46 -1.55
CA ASP A 8 8.31 28.26 -2.70
C ASP A 8 9.41 27.16 -2.59
N ARG A 9 9.09 25.99 -2.03
CA ARG A 9 9.89 24.77 -2.13
C ARG A 9 9.33 23.91 -3.25
N ARG A 10 9.79 24.14 -4.47
CA ARG A 10 9.59 23.17 -5.57
C ARG A 10 10.19 21.85 -5.13
N LEU A 11 9.33 20.91 -4.73
CA LEU A 11 9.74 19.54 -4.39
C LEU A 11 10.32 18.92 -5.68
N LYS A 12 11.59 18.55 -5.65
CA LYS A 12 12.21 17.81 -6.75
C LYS A 12 11.99 16.33 -6.51
N ILE A 13 10.86 15.81 -6.99
CA ILE A 13 10.56 14.38 -6.86
C ILE A 13 11.55 13.57 -7.69
N LYS A 14 12.19 12.59 -7.08
CA LYS A 14 13.14 11.65 -7.67
C LYS A 14 12.61 10.21 -7.67
N ALA A 15 11.65 9.92 -6.80
CA ALA A 15 11.05 8.60 -6.71
C ALA A 15 9.54 8.66 -6.47
N ILE A 16 8.85 7.65 -7.02
CA ILE A 16 7.45 7.37 -6.73
C ILE A 16 7.39 6.03 -6.00
N VAL A 17 6.85 6.03 -4.79
CA VAL A 17 6.53 4.81 -4.05
C VAL A 17 5.03 4.58 -4.23
N MET A 18 4.64 3.37 -4.62
CA MET A 18 3.24 3.05 -4.90
C MET A 18 2.78 1.86 -4.07
N ASP A 19 1.54 1.92 -3.60
CA ASP A 19 0.83 0.70 -3.28
C ASP A 19 0.51 -0.08 -4.57
N MET A 20 0.12 -1.35 -4.43
CA MET A 20 -0.15 -2.22 -5.57
C MET A 20 -1.65 -2.37 -5.84
N ASP A 21 -2.37 -3.02 -4.94
CA ASP A 21 -3.76 -3.41 -5.15
C ASP A 21 -4.73 -2.27 -4.85
N GLY A 22 -5.53 -1.90 -5.84
CA GLY A 22 -6.38 -0.71 -5.76
C GLY A 22 -5.70 0.55 -6.28
N THR A 23 -4.38 0.52 -6.45
CA THR A 23 -3.58 1.66 -6.92
C THR A 23 -3.15 1.48 -8.38
N ILE A 24 -2.34 0.46 -8.69
CA ILE A 24 -1.92 0.13 -10.06
C ILE A 24 -2.63 -1.12 -10.60
N THR A 25 -2.96 -2.07 -9.73
CA THR A 25 -3.73 -3.27 -10.07
C THR A 25 -5.16 -3.16 -9.55
N ARG A 26 -6.12 -3.78 -10.25
CA ARG A 26 -7.48 -3.87 -9.78
C ARG A 26 -7.54 -4.72 -8.51
N PHE A 27 -8.17 -4.17 -7.48
CA PHE A 27 -8.37 -4.86 -6.21
C PHE A 27 -9.38 -6.00 -6.37
N ASN A 28 -8.99 -7.20 -5.95
CA ASN A 28 -9.86 -8.40 -6.04
C ASN A 28 -9.62 -9.38 -4.88
N LEU A 29 -9.43 -8.88 -3.65
CA LEU A 29 -9.19 -9.71 -2.47
C LEU A 29 -10.36 -9.61 -1.48
N ASP A 30 -10.92 -10.77 -1.11
CA ASP A 30 -11.93 -10.85 -0.05
C ASP A 30 -11.29 -11.01 1.34
N PHE A 31 -10.77 -9.92 1.87
CA PHE A 31 -10.22 -9.91 3.23
C PHE A 31 -11.27 -10.22 4.32
N VAL A 32 -12.56 -10.10 4.03
CA VAL A 32 -13.62 -10.44 4.99
C VAL A 32 -13.57 -11.93 5.29
N GLU A 33 -13.42 -12.78 4.26
CA GLU A 33 -13.32 -14.22 4.44
C GLU A 33 -12.06 -14.62 5.24
N ALA A 34 -10.91 -14.00 4.99
CA ALA A 34 -9.71 -14.26 5.78
C ALA A 34 -9.90 -13.91 7.26
N ARG A 35 -10.52 -12.75 7.53
CA ARG A 35 -10.85 -12.34 8.91
C ARG A 35 -11.85 -13.28 9.58
N ARG A 36 -12.85 -13.74 8.84
CA ARG A 36 -13.83 -14.73 9.33
C ARG A 36 -13.17 -16.05 9.70
N ARG A 37 -12.21 -16.54 8.90
CA ARG A 37 -11.46 -17.77 9.19
C ARG A 37 -10.64 -17.64 10.46
N VAL A 38 -9.89 -16.55 10.63
CA VAL A 38 -9.07 -16.37 11.83
C VAL A 38 -9.93 -16.19 13.09
N LEU A 39 -11.06 -15.50 13.02
CA LEU A 39 -11.97 -15.37 14.17
C LEU A 39 -12.50 -16.75 14.61
N ARG A 40 -12.88 -17.61 13.67
CA ARG A 40 -13.26 -19.00 13.99
C ARG A 40 -12.13 -19.78 14.68
N ASP A 41 -10.87 -19.63 14.22
CA ASP A 41 -9.73 -20.27 14.88
C ASP A 41 -9.55 -19.76 16.32
N VAL A 42 -9.69 -18.46 16.54
CA VAL A 42 -9.60 -17.83 17.87
C VAL A 42 -10.70 -18.35 18.80
N GLU A 43 -11.94 -18.48 18.32
CA GLU A 43 -13.06 -19.06 19.07
C GLU A 43 -12.81 -20.51 19.45
N GLN A 44 -12.29 -21.34 18.54
CA GLN A 44 -11.93 -22.74 18.80
C GLN A 44 -10.83 -22.88 19.86
N MET A 45 -10.00 -21.87 20.05
CA MET A 45 -8.99 -21.80 21.11
C MET A 45 -9.57 -21.33 22.47
N ASN A 46 -10.89 -21.14 22.57
CA ASN A 46 -11.57 -20.56 23.74
C ASN A 46 -11.03 -19.18 24.13
N LEU A 47 -10.50 -18.43 23.19
CA LEU A 47 -10.07 -17.06 23.38
C LEU A 47 -11.25 -16.11 23.16
N ARG A 48 -11.36 -15.09 24.02
CA ARG A 48 -12.46 -14.14 23.91
C ARG A 48 -12.25 -13.23 22.70
N THR A 49 -13.21 -13.25 21.78
CA THR A 49 -13.27 -12.36 20.60
C THR A 49 -14.14 -11.12 20.85
N LEU A 50 -14.34 -10.74 22.12
CA LEU A 50 -15.24 -9.67 22.52
C LEU A 50 -15.07 -8.44 21.59
N ASP A 51 -16.16 -8.07 20.93
CA ASP A 51 -16.26 -6.93 20.01
C ASP A 51 -15.41 -7.04 18.73
N MET A 52 -14.89 -8.22 18.39
CA MET A 52 -14.17 -8.44 17.14
C MET A 52 -15.11 -9.01 16.08
N THR A 53 -15.10 -8.39 14.91
CA THR A 53 -15.91 -8.82 13.76
C THR A 53 -15.09 -8.85 12.49
N GLU A 54 -15.51 -9.66 11.52
CA GLU A 54 -14.89 -9.72 10.20
C GLU A 54 -15.03 -8.40 9.40
N GLN A 55 -15.86 -7.47 9.86
CA GLN A 55 -16.01 -6.14 9.24
C GLN A 55 -14.93 -5.15 9.69
N MET A 56 -14.19 -5.46 10.76
CA MET A 56 -13.05 -4.63 11.15
C MET A 56 -11.98 -4.62 10.08
N SER A 57 -11.17 -3.56 10.01
CA SER A 57 -9.96 -3.61 9.19
C SER A 57 -9.00 -4.67 9.73
N THR A 58 -8.21 -5.28 8.85
CA THR A 58 -7.18 -6.25 9.23
C THR A 58 -6.24 -5.71 10.31
N TYR A 59 -5.81 -4.45 10.13
CA TYR A 59 -4.95 -3.76 11.10
C TYR A 59 -5.59 -3.70 12.50
N LEU A 60 -6.86 -3.26 12.58
CA LEU A 60 -7.55 -3.14 13.85
C LEU A 60 -7.79 -4.51 14.50
N LEU A 61 -8.15 -5.52 13.70
CA LEU A 61 -8.35 -6.88 14.18
C LEU A 61 -7.07 -7.45 14.80
N LEU A 62 -5.94 -7.39 14.08
CA LEU A 62 -4.66 -7.89 14.56
C LEU A 62 -4.16 -7.10 15.78
N LYS A 63 -4.37 -5.78 15.81
CA LYS A 63 -4.04 -4.94 16.96
C LYS A 63 -4.81 -5.39 18.20
N ARG A 64 -6.12 -5.57 18.10
CA ARG A 64 -6.95 -6.05 19.22
C ARG A 64 -6.59 -7.46 19.68
N LEU A 65 -6.30 -8.36 18.74
CA LEU A 65 -5.81 -9.70 19.09
C LEU A 65 -4.52 -9.63 19.90
N LYS A 66 -3.56 -8.81 19.45
CA LYS A 66 -2.27 -8.60 20.15
C LYS A 66 -2.45 -8.04 21.57
N GLU A 67 -3.42 -7.15 21.77
CA GLU A 67 -3.70 -6.53 23.07
C GLU A 67 -4.41 -7.48 24.06
N ASN A 68 -5.09 -8.53 23.56
CA ASN A 68 -5.98 -9.37 24.37
C ASN A 68 -5.54 -10.83 24.55
N ILE A 69 -4.46 -11.25 23.90
CA ILE A 69 -3.95 -12.63 24.00
C ILE A 69 -2.43 -12.65 24.20
N ASP A 70 -1.93 -13.78 24.75
CA ASP A 70 -0.50 -13.98 24.97
C ASP A 70 0.30 -13.90 23.67
N ALA A 71 1.52 -13.39 23.73
CA ALA A 71 2.38 -13.13 22.57
C ALA A 71 2.60 -14.39 21.69
N ASP A 72 2.86 -15.55 22.32
CA ASP A 72 3.08 -16.80 21.57
C ASP A 72 1.82 -17.26 20.81
N LYS A 73 0.65 -17.11 21.45
CA LYS A 73 -0.63 -17.41 20.80
C LYS A 73 -0.93 -16.43 19.69
N PHE A 74 -0.65 -15.14 19.92
CA PHE A 74 -0.82 -14.10 18.91
C PHE A 74 0.01 -14.39 17.65
N ASP A 75 1.28 -14.74 17.80
CA ASP A 75 2.14 -15.07 16.67
C ASP A 75 1.65 -16.25 15.87
N GLY A 76 1.15 -17.30 16.55
CA GLY A 76 0.50 -18.44 15.89
C GLY A 76 -0.74 -18.05 15.08
N ILE A 77 -1.61 -17.22 15.66
CA ILE A 77 -2.83 -16.72 15.00
C ILE A 77 -2.48 -15.79 13.85
N ARG A 78 -1.55 -14.87 14.04
CA ARG A 78 -1.06 -13.97 13.00
C ARG A 78 -0.51 -14.74 11.79
N LYS A 79 0.29 -15.77 12.04
CA LYS A 79 0.84 -16.64 10.99
C LYS A 79 -0.27 -17.36 10.21
N LYS A 80 -1.27 -17.91 10.89
CA LYS A 80 -2.43 -18.53 10.22
C LYS A 80 -3.22 -17.52 9.38
N PHE A 81 -3.50 -16.33 9.93
CA PHE A 81 -4.18 -15.28 9.21
C PHE A 81 -3.46 -14.92 7.90
N TYR A 82 -2.15 -14.70 7.98
CA TYR A 82 -1.35 -14.39 6.78
C TYR A 82 -1.27 -15.57 5.82
N GLY A 83 -1.34 -16.82 6.29
CA GLY A 83 -1.49 -17.99 5.44
C GLY A 83 -2.79 -17.94 4.62
N TYR A 84 -3.93 -17.63 5.26
CA TYR A 84 -5.22 -17.48 4.56
C TYR A 84 -5.21 -16.34 3.54
N VAL A 85 -4.63 -15.20 3.92
CA VAL A 85 -4.50 -14.06 3.00
C VAL A 85 -3.60 -14.43 1.81
N GLN A 86 -2.47 -15.08 2.05
CA GLN A 86 -1.57 -15.51 0.98
C GLN A 86 -2.23 -16.47 -0.01
N GLU A 87 -3.03 -17.43 0.48
CA GLU A 87 -3.81 -18.31 -0.42
C GLU A 87 -4.74 -17.50 -1.35
N MET A 88 -5.35 -16.44 -0.84
CA MET A 88 -6.22 -15.55 -1.62
C MET A 88 -5.42 -14.72 -2.60
N GLU A 89 -4.29 -14.15 -2.18
CA GLU A 89 -3.39 -13.39 -3.04
C GLU A 89 -2.87 -14.21 -4.22
N VAL A 90 -2.46 -15.47 -3.96
CA VAL A 90 -2.00 -16.40 -5.01
C VAL A 90 -3.10 -16.68 -6.03
N ARG A 91 -4.35 -16.85 -5.58
CA ARG A 91 -5.50 -17.03 -6.48
C ARG A 91 -5.79 -15.76 -7.28
N ALA A 92 -5.84 -14.61 -6.61
CA ALA A 92 -6.12 -13.32 -7.24
C ALA A 92 -5.05 -12.93 -8.27
N ALA A 93 -3.80 -13.32 -8.06
CA ALA A 93 -2.70 -13.09 -8.99
C ALA A 93 -2.95 -13.71 -10.38
N GLN A 94 -3.73 -14.80 -10.47
CA GLN A 94 -4.05 -15.46 -11.74
C GLN A 94 -4.89 -14.56 -12.67
N ASP A 95 -5.76 -13.74 -12.10
CA ASP A 95 -6.69 -12.87 -12.80
C ASP A 95 -6.33 -11.38 -12.66
N ALA A 96 -5.12 -11.10 -12.14
CA ALA A 96 -4.65 -9.73 -11.94
C ALA A 96 -4.63 -8.95 -13.26
N THR A 97 -5.15 -7.71 -13.21
CA THR A 97 -5.14 -6.76 -14.32
C THR A 97 -4.74 -5.38 -13.82
N LEU A 98 -4.08 -4.61 -14.67
CA LEU A 98 -3.80 -3.20 -14.40
C LEU A 98 -5.07 -2.35 -14.54
N TYR A 99 -5.08 -1.22 -13.85
CA TYR A 99 -6.01 -0.15 -14.20
C TYR A 99 -5.70 0.38 -15.61
N PRO A 100 -6.73 0.79 -16.38
CA PRO A 100 -6.52 1.40 -17.70
C PRO A 100 -5.56 2.60 -17.59
N GLY A 101 -4.56 2.66 -18.46
CA GLY A 101 -3.57 3.74 -18.49
C GLY A 101 -2.41 3.61 -17.48
N ALA A 102 -2.48 2.66 -16.53
CA ALA A 102 -1.43 2.52 -15.53
C ALA A 102 -0.07 2.13 -16.12
N LEU A 103 -0.04 1.24 -17.10
CA LEU A 103 1.20 0.82 -17.77
C LEU A 103 1.85 1.98 -18.53
N GLU A 104 1.04 2.76 -19.24
CA GLU A 104 1.48 3.96 -19.97
C GLU A 104 2.07 4.99 -19.01
N THR A 105 1.39 5.21 -17.88
CA THR A 105 1.86 6.10 -16.82
C THR A 105 3.19 5.64 -16.24
N LEU A 106 3.30 4.36 -15.87
CA LEU A 106 4.53 3.78 -15.34
C LEU A 106 5.70 3.93 -16.34
N ASN A 107 5.48 3.65 -17.63
CA ASN A 107 6.49 3.82 -18.67
C ASN A 107 6.92 5.28 -18.82
N LEU A 108 5.99 6.23 -18.74
CA LEU A 108 6.29 7.65 -18.82
C LEU A 108 7.15 8.09 -17.63
N LEU A 109 6.77 7.74 -16.40
CA LEU A 109 7.53 8.05 -15.19
C LEU A 109 8.95 7.48 -15.24
N ARG A 110 9.11 6.25 -15.72
CA ARG A 110 10.41 5.62 -15.96
C ARG A 110 11.21 6.33 -17.05
N GLY A 111 10.55 6.78 -18.12
CA GLY A 111 11.16 7.61 -19.16
C GLY A 111 11.72 8.92 -18.62
N TRP A 112 11.15 9.48 -17.57
CA TRP A 112 11.66 10.64 -16.83
C TRP A 112 12.79 10.29 -15.84
N ARG A 113 13.26 9.04 -15.82
CA ARG A 113 14.31 8.51 -14.94
C ARG A 113 13.95 8.60 -13.45
N LEU A 114 12.67 8.63 -13.13
CA LEU A 114 12.22 8.49 -11.75
C LEU A 114 12.43 7.06 -11.29
N LYS A 115 12.92 6.88 -10.07
CA LYS A 115 12.91 5.57 -9.40
C LYS A 115 11.47 5.22 -9.02
N ILE A 116 11.07 3.95 -9.19
CA ILE A 116 9.72 3.51 -8.90
C ILE A 116 9.78 2.32 -7.95
N GLY A 117 9.23 2.48 -6.75
CA GLY A 117 9.14 1.43 -5.76
C GLY A 117 7.70 0.98 -5.47
N ILE A 118 7.54 -0.27 -5.07
CA ILE A 118 6.29 -0.82 -4.52
C ILE A 118 6.44 -0.99 -3.01
N VAL A 119 5.40 -0.60 -2.27
CA VAL A 119 5.22 -0.94 -0.86
C VAL A 119 3.81 -1.49 -0.66
N THR A 120 3.70 -2.78 -0.36
CA THR A 120 2.41 -3.46 -0.25
C THR A 120 2.31 -4.29 1.03
N ASN A 121 1.09 -4.41 1.58
CA ASN A 121 0.80 -5.34 2.68
C ASN A 121 0.53 -6.78 2.20
N ASN A 122 0.72 -7.06 0.92
CA ASN A 122 0.65 -8.42 0.39
C ASN A 122 1.91 -9.23 0.72
N SER A 123 1.79 -10.56 0.62
CA SER A 123 2.93 -11.48 0.72
C SER A 123 3.90 -11.32 -0.44
N ARG A 124 5.14 -11.69 -0.23
CA ARG A 124 6.16 -11.75 -1.29
C ARG A 124 5.69 -12.63 -2.43
N VAL A 125 5.18 -13.82 -2.12
CA VAL A 125 4.70 -14.79 -3.13
C VAL A 125 3.55 -14.22 -3.97
N GLY A 126 2.52 -13.64 -3.33
CA GLY A 126 1.37 -13.05 -4.03
C GLY A 126 1.79 -11.88 -4.92
N THR A 127 2.67 -11.02 -4.40
CA THR A 127 3.21 -9.86 -5.13
C THR A 127 4.00 -10.28 -6.37
N GLU A 128 4.95 -11.21 -6.23
CA GLU A 128 5.76 -11.69 -7.34
C GLU A 128 4.93 -12.39 -8.43
N LEU A 129 3.94 -13.20 -8.04
CA LEU A 129 3.02 -13.82 -8.99
C LEU A 129 2.19 -12.78 -9.75
N THR A 130 1.69 -11.75 -9.05
CA THR A 130 0.95 -10.64 -9.67
C THR A 130 1.83 -9.88 -10.66
N LEU A 131 3.02 -9.47 -10.25
CA LEU A 131 3.95 -8.72 -11.11
C LEU A 131 4.36 -9.54 -12.33
N LYS A 132 4.63 -10.84 -12.16
CA LYS A 132 4.95 -11.75 -13.26
C LYS A 132 3.77 -11.90 -14.24
N ARG A 133 2.55 -12.07 -13.71
CA ARG A 133 1.32 -12.15 -14.53
C ARG A 133 1.15 -10.91 -15.40
N LEU A 134 1.47 -9.74 -14.86
CA LEU A 134 1.37 -8.43 -15.51
C LEU A 134 2.59 -8.08 -16.38
N ARG A 135 3.63 -8.92 -16.41
CA ARG A 135 4.93 -8.70 -17.07
C ARG A 135 5.67 -7.47 -16.53
N LEU A 136 5.57 -7.26 -15.22
CA LEU A 136 6.20 -6.16 -14.47
C LEU A 136 7.25 -6.67 -13.46
N ASP A 137 7.67 -7.93 -13.55
CA ASP A 137 8.58 -8.60 -12.61
C ASP A 137 9.95 -7.90 -12.47
N ASN A 138 10.42 -7.17 -13.49
CA ASN A 138 11.66 -6.40 -13.45
C ASN A 138 11.43 -4.90 -13.70
N PHE A 139 10.22 -4.43 -13.46
CA PHE A 139 9.87 -3.04 -13.77
C PHE A 139 10.24 -2.08 -12.64
N PHE A 140 10.08 -2.51 -11.39
CA PHE A 140 10.26 -1.68 -10.21
C PHE A 140 11.69 -1.76 -9.68
N ASP A 141 12.23 -0.60 -9.26
CA ASP A 141 13.59 -0.51 -8.71
C ASP A 141 13.67 -1.09 -7.29
N ALA A 142 12.54 -1.13 -6.55
CA ALA A 142 12.41 -1.79 -5.27
C ALA A 142 10.98 -2.31 -5.04
N VAL A 143 10.85 -3.44 -4.38
CA VAL A 143 9.56 -4.02 -3.98
C VAL A 143 9.65 -4.45 -2.53
N VAL A 144 8.86 -3.82 -1.66
CA VAL A 144 8.75 -4.16 -0.24
C VAL A 144 7.35 -4.70 0.04
N THR A 145 7.29 -5.87 0.64
CA THR A 145 6.08 -6.61 0.98
C THR A 145 5.97 -6.78 2.50
N ARG A 146 4.86 -7.33 3.01
CA ARG A 146 4.72 -7.63 4.45
C ARG A 146 5.74 -8.65 4.96
N ASP A 147 6.33 -9.46 4.09
CA ASP A 147 7.30 -10.48 4.48
C ASP A 147 8.73 -9.91 4.63
N ASP A 148 8.92 -8.65 4.29
CA ASP A 148 10.22 -7.98 4.35
C ASP A 148 10.42 -7.15 5.62
N CYS A 149 9.36 -6.92 6.40
CA CYS A 149 9.36 -6.08 7.60
C CYS A 149 8.55 -6.74 8.72
N ASP A 150 8.89 -6.47 9.97
CA ASP A 150 8.07 -6.85 11.12
C ASP A 150 6.80 -5.99 11.21
N GLU A 151 6.88 -4.77 10.70
CA GLU A 151 5.79 -3.80 10.61
C GLU A 151 5.14 -3.83 9.22
N MET A 152 3.91 -3.34 9.14
CA MET A 152 3.18 -3.17 7.88
C MET A 152 2.51 -1.78 7.87
N LYS A 153 2.11 -1.30 6.67
CA LYS A 153 1.30 -0.09 6.60
C LYS A 153 0.08 -0.22 7.51
N PRO A 154 -0.24 0.78 8.34
CA PRO A 154 0.14 2.19 8.27
C PRO A 154 1.45 2.57 8.98
N ASP A 155 2.24 1.64 9.51
CA ASP A 155 3.51 1.95 10.14
C ASP A 155 4.55 2.43 9.09
N ALA A 156 5.56 3.20 9.56
CA ALA A 156 6.55 3.80 8.69
C ALA A 156 7.61 2.81 8.16
N GLY A 157 7.80 1.68 8.85
CA GLY A 157 8.87 0.71 8.58
C GLY A 157 8.96 0.28 7.12
N PRO A 158 7.88 -0.24 6.50
CA PRO A 158 7.90 -0.66 5.09
C PRO A 158 8.24 0.47 4.12
N VAL A 159 7.75 1.70 4.39
CA VAL A 159 8.01 2.87 3.56
C VAL A 159 9.46 3.30 3.67
N ARG A 160 10.03 3.33 4.87
CA ARG A 160 11.46 3.61 5.06
C ARG A 160 12.33 2.58 4.35
N LYS A 161 11.97 1.31 4.43
CA LYS A 161 12.73 0.23 3.78
C LYS A 161 12.75 0.37 2.26
N VAL A 162 11.62 0.73 1.63
CA VAL A 162 11.63 0.97 0.18
C VAL A 162 12.46 2.19 -0.19
N LEU A 163 12.43 3.27 0.60
CA LEU A 163 13.26 4.45 0.38
C LEU A 163 14.75 4.15 0.52
N GLU A 164 15.15 3.37 1.52
CA GLU A 164 16.52 2.89 1.70
C GLU A 164 16.96 2.06 0.49
N SER A 165 16.12 1.13 0.02
CA SER A 165 16.40 0.31 -1.17
C SER A 165 16.56 1.15 -2.44
N LEU A 166 15.85 2.28 -2.53
CA LEU A 166 15.93 3.22 -3.64
C LEU A 166 17.09 4.24 -3.48
N ASP A 167 17.71 4.33 -2.32
CA ASP A 167 18.66 5.39 -1.96
C ASP A 167 18.05 6.79 -2.19
N ILE A 168 16.86 7.02 -1.61
CA ILE A 168 16.06 8.24 -1.76
C ILE A 168 15.65 8.76 -0.37
N ARG A 169 15.75 10.08 -0.20
CA ARG A 169 15.28 10.74 1.02
C ARG A 169 13.76 10.93 0.98
N PRO A 170 13.09 10.91 2.15
CA PRO A 170 11.64 11.10 2.23
C PRO A 170 11.11 12.31 1.46
N GLU A 171 11.78 13.47 1.57
CA GLU A 171 11.37 14.71 0.91
C GLU A 171 11.53 14.71 -0.62
N ASP A 172 12.28 13.75 -1.17
CA ASP A 172 12.51 13.58 -2.61
C ASP A 172 11.57 12.52 -3.24
N ALA A 173 10.65 11.95 -2.45
CA ALA A 173 9.70 10.93 -2.92
C ALA A 173 8.25 11.32 -2.62
N ILE A 174 7.32 10.64 -3.27
CA ILE A 174 5.89 10.70 -2.97
C ILE A 174 5.34 9.29 -2.87
N LEU A 175 4.46 9.03 -1.87
CA LEU A 175 3.73 7.77 -1.76
C LEU A 175 2.34 7.92 -2.35
N VAL A 176 1.98 7.00 -3.22
CA VAL A 176 0.67 6.95 -3.89
C VAL A 176 -0.06 5.69 -3.47
N GLY A 177 -1.29 5.84 -3.01
CA GLY A 177 -2.10 4.70 -2.56
C GLY A 177 -3.59 4.99 -2.56
N ASP A 178 -4.38 3.94 -2.54
CA ASP A 178 -5.85 4.00 -2.61
C ASP A 178 -6.52 3.92 -1.24
N SER A 179 -5.74 3.78 -0.18
CA SER A 179 -6.26 3.50 1.15
C SER A 179 -5.78 4.49 2.22
N ILE A 180 -6.55 4.55 3.30
CA ILE A 180 -6.22 5.33 4.49
C ILE A 180 -4.83 4.94 5.05
N ILE A 181 -4.51 3.64 5.02
CA ILE A 181 -3.24 3.15 5.56
C ILE A 181 -2.03 3.61 4.74
N ASP A 182 -2.18 3.87 3.46
CA ASP A 182 -1.10 4.40 2.60
C ASP A 182 -0.78 5.84 2.97
N ILE A 183 -1.82 6.67 3.11
CA ILE A 183 -1.69 8.07 3.49
C ILE A 183 -1.06 8.18 4.90
N MET A 184 -1.53 7.35 5.84
CA MET A 184 -0.96 7.30 7.19
C MET A 184 0.50 6.85 7.19
N ALA A 185 0.85 5.84 6.39
CA ALA A 185 2.24 5.34 6.28
C ALA A 185 3.17 6.39 5.66
N ALA A 186 2.71 7.13 4.64
CA ALA A 186 3.44 8.26 4.08
C ALA A 186 3.74 9.31 5.14
N LYS A 187 2.70 9.77 5.86
CA LYS A 187 2.84 10.75 6.95
C LYS A 187 3.80 10.26 8.05
N ALA A 188 3.66 8.99 8.47
CA ALA A 188 4.54 8.40 9.49
C ALA A 188 6.00 8.30 9.05
N ALA A 189 6.26 8.16 7.75
CA ALA A 189 7.60 8.10 7.18
C ALA A 189 8.13 9.48 6.72
N GLY A 190 7.31 10.52 6.77
CA GLY A 190 7.69 11.89 6.40
C GLY A 190 7.69 12.18 4.90
N LEU A 191 6.91 11.42 4.11
CA LEU A 191 6.75 11.64 2.67
C LEU A 191 5.48 12.44 2.38
N PRO A 192 5.47 13.23 1.30
CA PRO A 192 4.23 13.63 0.66
C PRO A 192 3.39 12.43 0.23
N SER A 193 2.07 12.57 0.35
CA SER A 193 1.10 11.51 0.06
C SER A 193 0.14 11.93 -1.07
N ALA A 194 -0.18 10.98 -1.96
CA ALA A 194 -1.22 11.15 -2.96
C ALA A 194 -2.26 10.02 -2.84
N GLY A 195 -3.49 10.38 -2.55
CA GLY A 195 -4.61 9.45 -2.53
C GLY A 195 -5.19 9.25 -3.93
N VAL A 196 -5.55 8.00 -4.28
CA VAL A 196 -6.28 7.66 -5.52
C VAL A 196 -7.52 6.85 -5.15
N PRO A 197 -8.75 7.32 -5.44
CA PRO A 197 -9.99 6.63 -5.05
C PRO A 197 -10.35 5.49 -6.02
N THR A 198 -9.36 4.69 -6.39
CA THR A 198 -9.51 3.55 -7.30
C THR A 198 -9.71 2.23 -6.58
N GLY A 199 -9.44 2.19 -5.26
CA GLY A 199 -9.68 1.03 -4.40
C GLY A 199 -11.00 1.12 -3.61
N PRO A 200 -11.07 0.56 -2.39
CA PRO A 200 -12.30 0.46 -1.62
C PRO A 200 -12.78 1.78 -0.99
N PHE A 201 -11.95 2.83 -0.98
CA PHE A 201 -12.28 4.10 -0.33
C PHE A 201 -12.63 5.19 -1.35
N SER A 202 -13.72 5.92 -1.09
CA SER A 202 -14.06 7.10 -1.88
C SER A 202 -13.07 8.24 -1.66
N GLY A 203 -12.99 9.18 -2.61
CA GLY A 203 -12.16 10.38 -2.47
C GLY A 203 -12.50 11.18 -1.21
N GLU A 204 -13.79 11.30 -0.84
CA GLU A 204 -14.22 11.96 0.40
C GLU A 204 -13.64 11.28 1.65
N ARG A 205 -13.60 9.93 1.63
CA ARG A 205 -13.05 9.17 2.74
C ARG A 205 -11.54 9.31 2.84
N LEU A 206 -10.84 9.34 1.72
CA LEU A 206 -9.40 9.60 1.68
C LEU A 206 -9.07 11.01 2.16
N LEU A 207 -9.86 12.02 1.79
CA LEU A 207 -9.69 13.41 2.25
C LEU A 207 -9.76 13.56 3.76
N GLN A 208 -10.48 12.70 4.48
CA GLN A 208 -10.52 12.72 5.95
C GLN A 208 -9.17 12.39 6.60
N THR A 209 -8.25 11.77 5.85
CA THR A 209 -6.87 11.54 6.30
C THR A 209 -5.90 12.64 5.88
N GLU A 210 -6.42 13.72 5.26
CA GLU A 210 -5.67 14.90 4.82
C GLU A 210 -4.43 14.51 4.00
N PRO A 211 -4.59 13.82 2.83
CA PRO A 211 -3.48 13.60 1.91
C PRO A 211 -2.99 14.95 1.34
N ASP A 212 -1.70 15.04 1.02
CA ASP A 212 -1.16 16.24 0.36
C ASP A 212 -1.79 16.45 -1.02
N TYR A 213 -2.12 15.36 -1.71
CA TYR A 213 -2.78 15.38 -3.02
C TYR A 213 -3.88 14.31 -3.09
N LEU A 214 -4.97 14.65 -3.79
CA LEU A 214 -6.00 13.70 -4.20
C LEU A 214 -6.07 13.71 -5.73
N LEU A 215 -5.79 12.56 -6.32
CA LEU A 215 -5.83 12.34 -7.77
C LEU A 215 -7.06 11.50 -8.13
N ASN A 216 -7.45 11.43 -9.41
CA ASN A 216 -8.52 10.51 -9.81
C ASN A 216 -7.99 9.08 -9.96
N SER A 217 -6.75 8.92 -10.39
CA SER A 217 -6.03 7.66 -10.53
C SER A 217 -4.53 7.92 -10.67
N VAL A 218 -3.73 6.86 -10.76
CA VAL A 218 -2.29 6.97 -11.05
C VAL A 218 -2.00 7.69 -12.37
N ASN A 219 -2.96 7.77 -13.28
CA ASN A 219 -2.80 8.45 -14.56
C ASN A 219 -2.62 9.96 -14.43
N ASP A 220 -3.00 10.55 -13.30
CA ASP A 220 -2.79 11.96 -13.01
C ASP A 220 -1.36 12.26 -12.47
N LEU A 221 -0.57 11.22 -12.16
CA LEU A 221 0.79 11.37 -11.62
C LEU A 221 1.71 12.19 -12.53
N PRO A 222 1.75 11.99 -13.85
CA PRO A 222 2.61 12.80 -14.71
C PRO A 222 2.36 14.29 -14.53
N ARG A 223 1.08 14.69 -14.51
CA ARG A 223 0.71 16.09 -14.31
C ARG A 223 1.10 16.61 -12.93
N LEU A 224 0.95 15.79 -11.90
CA LEU A 224 1.37 16.16 -10.54
C LEU A 224 2.89 16.35 -10.48
N ILE A 225 3.66 15.43 -11.05
CA ILE A 225 5.12 15.47 -11.04
C ILE A 225 5.65 16.69 -11.83
N GLU A 226 5.08 17.01 -12.99
CA GLU A 226 5.39 18.24 -13.74
C GLU A 226 5.11 19.49 -12.90
N TYR A 227 3.99 19.51 -12.18
CA TYR A 227 3.62 20.60 -11.28
C TYR A 227 4.64 20.77 -10.14
N LEU A 228 5.08 19.68 -9.52
CA LEU A 228 6.06 19.70 -8.41
C LEU A 228 7.48 20.05 -8.87
N GLY A 229 7.74 19.99 -10.16
CA GLY A 229 9.03 20.29 -10.76
C GLY A 229 9.96 19.08 -10.69
N THR A 230 10.02 18.29 -11.76
CA THR A 230 11.08 17.32 -11.98
C THR A 230 12.38 18.03 -12.28
N SER A 231 13.50 17.54 -11.71
CA SER A 231 14.80 17.78 -12.33
C SER A 231 14.85 16.93 -13.60
N MET A 232 14.30 17.42 -14.71
CA MET A 232 14.63 16.85 -16.01
C MET A 232 16.11 17.18 -16.27
N GLN A 233 16.98 16.18 -16.18
CA GLN A 233 18.34 16.22 -16.69
C GLN A 233 18.37 15.64 -18.08
#